data_71c1118f8996e7e902bdd23d0df7923b
#
_entry.id   71c1118f8996e7e902bdd23d0df7923b
#
_cell.length_a   1.000
_cell.length_b   1.000
_cell.length_c   1.000
_cell.angle_alpha   90.00
_cell.angle_beta   90.00
_cell.angle_gamma   90.00
#
_symmetry.space_group_name_H-M   'P 1'
#
loop_
_entity.id
_entity.type
_entity.pdbx_description
1 polymer ?
#
loop_
_entity_poly.entity_id
_entity_poly.type
_entity_poly.pdbx_seq_one_letter_code
_entity_poly.pdbx_strand_id
1 'polypeptide(L)'
;MRLKDRVALVTGAGSGIGRAIALRFAQEGARVIVNDVKQETAQETVDAIASGSEATRGRAIAADVADSGQVKRMFAEVDRDFGALDILVNNAGIAEGAPGDREKIRARSEARMGELMGGGPVTTHWDLTQEMSDEAWHRMIGVHLNGTFFCTREALSLMARKNRGAIINMSSVAALMGLEAAPHYSAAKGGILAFTRAVSREVASRGIRVNAICPGYIDTPMTRPMSPVSQRLIIARTPLGRWGEPEEIAATAAFLASDDASYFTGQWLSPNGGLFIG
;
A
#
# COMPACT_ATOMS: atom_id res chain seq x y z
N MET A 1 -10.73 -1.28 -21.71
CA MET A 1 -9.78 -2.12 -20.93
C MET A 1 -8.39 -1.56 -21.11
N ARG A 2 -7.91 -0.82 -20.11
CA ARG A 2 -6.61 -0.10 -20.15
C ARG A 2 -5.39 -1.01 -19.90
N LEU A 3 -5.63 -2.20 -19.32
CA LEU A 3 -4.57 -3.13 -18.90
C LEU A 3 -4.67 -4.48 -19.63
N LYS A 4 -5.32 -4.50 -20.80
CA LYS A 4 -5.52 -5.72 -21.59
C LYS A 4 -4.19 -6.47 -21.81
N ASP A 5 -4.20 -7.77 -21.51
CA ASP A 5 -3.08 -8.72 -21.66
C ASP A 5 -1.83 -8.40 -20.80
N ARG A 6 -1.88 -7.41 -19.90
CA ARG A 6 -0.79 -7.12 -18.96
C ARG A 6 -0.76 -8.14 -17.82
N VAL A 7 0.43 -8.49 -17.38
CA VAL A 7 0.66 -9.31 -16.18
C VAL A 7 0.93 -8.37 -15.01
N ALA A 8 0.09 -8.43 -13.98
CA ALA A 8 0.16 -7.57 -12.81
C ALA A 8 0.30 -8.37 -11.51
N LEU A 9 1.27 -8.03 -10.68
CA LEU A 9 1.42 -8.54 -9.31
C LEU A 9 1.02 -7.46 -8.32
N VAL A 10 0.09 -7.79 -7.41
CA VAL A 10 -0.34 -6.91 -6.31
C VAL A 10 -0.03 -7.59 -4.98
N THR A 11 0.80 -6.96 -4.15
CA THR A 11 1.15 -7.50 -2.83
C THR A 11 0.15 -7.04 -1.76
N GLY A 12 -0.10 -7.89 -0.74
CA GLY A 12 -1.11 -7.62 0.29
C GLY A 12 -2.52 -7.49 -0.32
N ALA A 13 -2.81 -8.29 -1.34
CA ALA A 13 -4.04 -8.17 -2.12
C ALA A 13 -5.17 -9.10 -1.66
N GLY A 14 -5.02 -9.74 -0.50
CA GLY A 14 -6.09 -10.53 0.13
C GLY A 14 -7.21 -9.68 0.73
N SER A 15 -6.99 -8.37 0.96
CA SER A 15 -7.99 -7.49 1.57
C SER A 15 -7.79 -6.01 1.21
N GLY A 16 -8.76 -5.18 1.59
CA GLY A 16 -8.66 -3.71 1.54
C GLY A 16 -8.27 -3.14 0.18
N ILE A 17 -7.35 -2.18 0.18
CA ILE A 17 -6.89 -1.49 -1.03
C ILE A 17 -6.27 -2.47 -2.05
N GLY A 18 -5.45 -3.41 -1.59
CA GLY A 18 -4.81 -4.38 -2.49
C GLY A 18 -5.81 -5.26 -3.22
N ARG A 19 -6.85 -5.74 -2.51
CA ARG A 19 -7.95 -6.50 -3.12
C ARG A 19 -8.71 -5.67 -4.16
N ALA A 20 -9.06 -4.43 -3.82
CA ALA A 20 -9.74 -3.54 -4.76
C ALA A 20 -8.90 -3.25 -6.01
N ILE A 21 -7.58 -3.07 -5.85
CA ILE A 21 -6.66 -2.90 -6.99
C ILE A 21 -6.63 -4.17 -7.86
N ALA A 22 -6.52 -5.35 -7.26
CA ALA A 22 -6.50 -6.62 -7.97
C ALA A 22 -7.79 -6.83 -8.80
N LEU A 23 -8.95 -6.59 -8.18
CA LEU A 23 -10.26 -6.66 -8.85
C LEU A 23 -10.35 -5.65 -10.00
N ARG A 24 -9.95 -4.41 -9.77
CA ARG A 24 -9.97 -3.37 -10.80
C ARG A 24 -9.05 -3.71 -11.96
N PHE A 25 -7.84 -4.20 -11.71
CA PHE A 25 -6.91 -4.57 -12.76
C PHE A 25 -7.46 -5.72 -13.62
N ALA A 26 -8.11 -6.69 -13.00
CA ALA A 26 -8.80 -7.77 -13.70
C ALA A 26 -9.93 -7.24 -14.61
N GLN A 27 -10.76 -6.31 -14.10
CA GLN A 27 -11.80 -5.64 -14.90
C GLN A 27 -11.23 -4.85 -16.07
N GLU A 28 -10.01 -4.33 -15.94
CA GLU A 28 -9.29 -3.62 -17.03
C GLU A 28 -8.53 -4.59 -17.97
N GLY A 29 -8.69 -5.92 -17.79
CA GLY A 29 -8.16 -6.96 -18.68
C GLY A 29 -6.78 -7.48 -18.34
N ALA A 30 -6.22 -7.18 -17.16
CA ALA A 30 -4.95 -7.72 -16.72
C ALA A 30 -5.08 -9.17 -16.21
N ARG A 31 -4.02 -9.97 -16.41
CA ARG A 31 -3.81 -11.23 -15.68
C ARG A 31 -3.20 -10.89 -14.32
N VAL A 32 -3.92 -11.15 -13.23
CA VAL A 32 -3.55 -10.64 -11.91
C VAL A 32 -2.98 -11.75 -11.04
N ILE A 33 -1.79 -11.50 -10.50
CA ILE A 33 -1.18 -12.31 -9.45
C ILE A 33 -1.48 -11.61 -8.13
N VAL A 34 -2.19 -12.32 -7.27
CA VAL A 34 -2.63 -11.87 -5.95
C VAL A 34 -1.68 -12.46 -4.92
N ASN A 35 -0.85 -11.62 -4.32
CA ASN A 35 -0.02 -12.03 -3.20
C ASN A 35 -0.63 -11.57 -1.88
N ASP A 36 -0.59 -12.43 -0.90
CA ASP A 36 -0.83 -12.12 0.52
C ASP A 36 0.04 -13.04 1.39
N VAL A 37 0.21 -12.72 2.67
CA VAL A 37 0.91 -13.61 3.61
C VAL A 37 0.09 -14.88 3.87
N LYS A 38 -1.23 -14.81 3.71
CA LYS A 38 -2.16 -15.94 3.85
C LYS A 38 -2.66 -16.39 2.49
N GLN A 39 -2.48 -17.68 2.19
CA GLN A 39 -2.94 -18.27 0.93
C GLN A 39 -4.46 -18.16 0.78
N GLU A 40 -5.20 -18.32 1.88
CA GLU A 40 -6.66 -18.32 1.88
C GLU A 40 -7.21 -16.96 1.42
N THR A 41 -6.72 -15.87 1.98
CA THR A 41 -7.17 -14.51 1.63
C THR A 41 -6.78 -14.13 0.20
N ALA A 42 -5.60 -14.58 -0.26
CA ALA A 42 -5.20 -14.40 -1.65
C ALA A 42 -6.13 -15.18 -2.60
N GLN A 43 -6.49 -16.42 -2.25
CA GLN A 43 -7.39 -17.26 -3.05
C GLN A 43 -8.81 -16.68 -3.11
N GLU A 44 -9.36 -16.19 -2.01
CA GLU A 44 -10.66 -15.49 -1.98
C GLU A 44 -10.72 -14.33 -2.98
N THR A 45 -9.62 -13.59 -3.12
CA THR A 45 -9.56 -12.50 -4.11
C THR A 45 -9.50 -13.05 -5.54
N VAL A 46 -8.78 -14.14 -5.77
CA VAL A 46 -8.74 -14.82 -7.08
C VAL A 46 -10.11 -15.35 -7.47
N ASP A 47 -10.83 -15.95 -6.52
CA ASP A 47 -12.20 -16.46 -6.76
C ASP A 47 -13.18 -15.32 -7.08
N ALA A 48 -13.02 -14.17 -6.42
CA ALA A 48 -13.78 -12.97 -6.74
C ALA A 48 -13.47 -12.40 -8.14
N ILE A 49 -12.21 -12.49 -8.60
CA ILE A 49 -11.83 -12.13 -9.97
C ILE A 49 -12.52 -13.08 -10.97
N ALA A 50 -12.48 -14.38 -10.72
CA ALA A 50 -13.07 -15.39 -11.61
C ALA A 50 -14.61 -15.26 -11.73
N SER A 51 -15.28 -14.88 -10.65
CA SER A 51 -16.74 -14.67 -10.67
C SER A 51 -17.16 -13.43 -11.49
N GLY A 52 -16.25 -12.47 -11.66
CA GLY A 52 -16.53 -11.24 -12.42
C GLY A 52 -16.21 -11.32 -13.91
N SER A 53 -15.44 -12.31 -14.37
CA SER A 53 -15.07 -12.48 -15.79
C SER A 53 -14.44 -13.84 -16.05
N GLU A 54 -15.05 -14.66 -16.92
CA GLU A 54 -14.49 -15.95 -17.34
C GLU A 54 -13.16 -15.82 -18.10
N ALA A 55 -12.88 -14.66 -18.68
CA ALA A 55 -11.69 -14.41 -19.49
C ALA A 55 -10.45 -14.05 -18.64
N THR A 56 -10.63 -13.67 -17.37
CA THR A 56 -9.54 -13.16 -16.54
C THR A 56 -9.15 -14.20 -15.50
N ARG A 57 -7.96 -14.78 -15.62
CA ARG A 57 -7.44 -15.75 -14.65
C ARG A 57 -6.54 -15.05 -13.65
N GLY A 58 -6.94 -15.08 -12.38
CA GLY A 58 -6.08 -14.72 -11.25
C GLY A 58 -5.21 -15.90 -10.80
N ARG A 59 -4.09 -15.60 -10.15
CA ARG A 59 -3.21 -16.58 -9.50
C ARG A 59 -2.92 -16.12 -8.07
N ALA A 60 -3.22 -16.95 -7.07
CA ALA A 60 -2.85 -16.70 -5.68
C ALA A 60 -1.46 -17.24 -5.38
N ILE A 61 -0.61 -16.45 -4.72
CA ILE A 61 0.72 -16.86 -4.23
C ILE A 61 0.92 -16.32 -2.82
N ALA A 62 1.09 -17.22 -1.86
CA ALA A 62 1.42 -16.84 -0.48
C ALA A 62 2.91 -16.50 -0.36
N ALA A 63 3.22 -15.32 0.17
CA ALA A 63 4.59 -14.94 0.52
C ALA A 63 4.59 -13.76 1.50
N ASP A 64 5.46 -13.80 2.49
CA ASP A 64 5.77 -12.64 3.32
C ASP A 64 6.76 -11.74 2.57
N VAL A 65 6.35 -10.53 2.26
CA VAL A 65 7.19 -9.55 1.56
C VAL A 65 8.39 -9.08 2.39
N ALA A 66 8.34 -9.23 3.72
CA ALA A 66 9.48 -8.94 4.60
C ALA A 66 10.60 -9.99 4.51
N ASP A 67 10.32 -11.17 3.94
CA ASP A 67 11.29 -12.24 3.73
C ASP A 67 11.79 -12.24 2.28
N SER A 68 13.03 -11.81 2.08
CA SER A 68 13.66 -11.76 0.75
C SER A 68 13.70 -13.12 0.03
N GLY A 69 13.80 -14.23 0.78
CA GLY A 69 13.81 -15.59 0.23
C GLY A 69 12.42 -15.99 -0.31
N GLN A 70 11.36 -15.67 0.43
CA GLN A 70 9.98 -15.90 -0.03
C GLN A 70 9.66 -15.03 -1.25
N VAL A 71 10.07 -13.76 -1.24
CA VAL A 71 9.92 -12.87 -2.39
C VAL A 71 10.60 -13.45 -3.64
N LYS A 72 11.85 -13.90 -3.52
CA LYS A 72 12.54 -14.54 -4.65
C LYS A 72 11.79 -15.77 -5.20
N ARG A 73 11.27 -16.64 -4.32
CA ARG A 73 10.46 -17.79 -4.74
C ARG A 73 9.17 -17.36 -5.44
N MET A 74 8.45 -16.39 -4.91
CA MET A 74 7.26 -15.82 -5.53
C MET A 74 7.55 -15.32 -6.95
N PHE A 75 8.62 -14.56 -7.15
CA PHE A 75 8.96 -14.04 -8.48
C PHE A 75 9.47 -15.13 -9.43
N ALA A 76 10.11 -16.19 -8.93
CA ALA A 76 10.44 -17.37 -9.74
C ALA A 76 9.18 -18.11 -10.24
N GLU A 77 8.11 -18.18 -9.41
CA GLU A 77 6.81 -18.70 -9.85
C GLU A 77 6.17 -17.79 -10.89
N VAL A 78 6.22 -16.47 -10.70
CA VAL A 78 5.73 -15.50 -11.69
C VAL A 78 6.45 -15.67 -13.04
N ASP A 79 7.76 -15.81 -13.02
CA ASP A 79 8.56 -16.03 -14.24
C ASP A 79 8.19 -17.35 -14.94
N ARG A 80 8.11 -18.43 -14.18
CA ARG A 80 7.76 -19.75 -14.71
C ARG A 80 6.35 -19.77 -15.34
N ASP A 81 5.37 -19.18 -14.67
CA ASP A 81 3.95 -19.31 -15.05
C ASP A 81 3.51 -18.27 -16.09
N PHE A 82 4.17 -17.11 -16.12
CA PHE A 82 3.79 -15.97 -16.97
C PHE A 82 4.90 -15.52 -17.94
N GLY A 83 6.15 -15.82 -17.66
CA GLY A 83 7.32 -15.42 -18.47
C GLY A 83 7.60 -13.92 -18.50
N ALA A 84 6.81 -13.11 -17.81
CA ALA A 84 6.90 -11.66 -17.81
C ALA A 84 6.15 -11.04 -16.62
N LEU A 85 6.52 -9.81 -16.28
CA LEU A 85 5.76 -8.93 -15.39
C LEU A 85 5.71 -7.54 -16.01
N ASP A 86 4.50 -6.98 -16.16
CA ASP A 86 4.29 -5.64 -16.72
C ASP A 86 4.01 -4.61 -15.62
N ILE A 87 3.35 -5.03 -14.52
CA ILE A 87 2.91 -4.13 -13.46
C ILE A 87 3.23 -4.77 -12.10
N LEU A 88 3.86 -3.99 -11.20
CA LEU A 88 4.00 -4.32 -9.79
C LEU A 88 3.28 -3.27 -8.94
N VAL A 89 2.45 -3.71 -7.99
CA VAL A 89 1.90 -2.85 -6.95
C VAL A 89 2.44 -3.31 -5.59
N ASN A 90 3.33 -2.54 -5.01
CA ASN A 90 3.83 -2.74 -3.65
C ASN A 90 2.81 -2.15 -2.66
N ASN A 91 1.82 -2.95 -2.29
CA ASN A 91 0.74 -2.52 -1.40
C ASN A 91 0.79 -3.16 -0.01
N ALA A 92 1.43 -4.31 0.15
CA ALA A 92 1.52 -5.00 1.44
C ALA A 92 1.95 -4.08 2.58
N GLY A 93 1.25 -4.16 3.70
CA GLY A 93 1.51 -3.31 4.85
C GLY A 93 0.77 -3.76 6.10
N ILE A 94 1.22 -3.28 7.24
CA ILE A 94 0.67 -3.54 8.57
C ILE A 94 0.33 -2.23 9.29
N ALA A 95 -0.59 -2.31 10.26
CA ALA A 95 -0.99 -1.15 11.05
C ALA A 95 -0.24 -1.04 12.39
N GLU A 96 0.33 -2.15 12.89
CA GLU A 96 0.95 -2.24 14.21
C GLU A 96 2.35 -2.83 14.09
N GLY A 97 3.29 -2.21 14.78
CA GLY A 97 4.65 -2.73 14.91
C GLY A 97 4.72 -3.88 15.92
N ALA A 98 4.03 -3.74 17.05
CA ALA A 98 3.94 -4.76 18.08
C ALA A 98 2.49 -5.00 18.53
N PRO A 99 2.18 -6.19 19.07
CA PRO A 99 0.88 -6.46 19.70
C PRO A 99 0.60 -5.47 20.84
N GLY A 100 -0.62 -4.89 20.85
CA GLY A 100 -1.04 -3.94 21.88
C GLY A 100 -0.73 -2.48 21.60
N ASP A 101 0.04 -2.15 20.55
CA ASP A 101 0.31 -0.76 20.17
C ASP A 101 -0.99 0.01 19.90
N ARG A 102 -1.97 -0.63 19.28
CA ARG A 102 -3.26 -0.01 18.97
C ARG A 102 -4.05 0.36 20.22
N GLU A 103 -4.05 -0.51 21.23
CA GLU A 103 -4.72 -0.24 22.50
C GLU A 103 -4.07 0.93 23.24
N LYS A 104 -2.74 1.00 23.27
CA LYS A 104 -2.01 2.12 23.86
C LYS A 104 -2.33 3.45 23.15
N ILE A 105 -2.29 3.43 21.82
CA ILE A 105 -2.61 4.61 21.00
C ILE A 105 -4.05 5.04 21.24
N ARG A 106 -5.00 4.10 21.27
CA ARG A 106 -6.41 4.38 21.55
C ARG A 106 -6.60 5.02 22.92
N ALA A 107 -6.07 4.40 23.97
CA ALA A 107 -6.21 4.89 25.34
C ALA A 107 -5.65 6.32 25.51
N ARG A 108 -4.45 6.57 24.96
CA ARG A 108 -3.85 7.92 25.00
C ARG A 108 -4.63 8.93 24.16
N SER A 109 -5.14 8.54 23.01
CA SER A 109 -5.99 9.39 22.16
C SER A 109 -7.28 9.81 22.87
N GLU A 110 -7.94 8.85 23.53
CA GLU A 110 -9.18 9.10 24.28
C GLU A 110 -8.92 9.99 25.49
N ALA A 111 -7.85 9.76 26.26
CA ALA A 111 -7.47 10.60 27.41
C ALA A 111 -7.17 12.03 26.98
N ARG A 112 -6.31 12.24 25.95
CA ARG A 112 -6.00 13.56 25.41
C ARG A 112 -7.23 14.29 24.90
N MET A 113 -8.15 13.57 24.26
CA MET A 113 -9.40 14.16 23.79
C MET A 113 -10.27 14.61 24.97
N GLY A 114 -10.38 13.78 26.03
CA GLY A 114 -11.08 14.15 27.25
C GLY A 114 -10.52 15.44 27.88
N GLU A 115 -9.20 15.55 27.97
CA GLU A 115 -8.50 16.74 28.48
C GLU A 115 -8.79 17.98 27.63
N LEU A 116 -8.71 17.86 26.29
CA LEU A 116 -9.01 18.96 25.37
C LEU A 116 -10.47 19.44 25.48
N MET A 117 -11.41 18.49 25.55
CA MET A 117 -12.84 18.82 25.69
C MET A 117 -13.19 19.42 27.08
N GLY A 118 -12.41 19.06 28.10
CA GLY A 118 -12.54 19.60 29.45
C GLY A 118 -12.01 21.04 29.60
N GLY A 119 -11.37 21.61 28.58
CA GLY A 119 -10.82 22.94 28.55
C GLY A 119 -9.59 23.15 29.45
N GLY A 120 -9.01 22.06 29.96
CA GLY A 120 -7.78 22.06 30.75
C GLY A 120 -6.50 21.84 29.89
N PRO A 121 -5.33 21.93 30.55
CA PRO A 121 -4.09 21.60 29.85
C PRO A 121 -4.06 20.12 29.48
N VAL A 122 -3.46 19.78 28.32
CA VAL A 122 -3.21 18.39 27.92
C VAL A 122 -1.99 17.87 28.67
N THR A 123 -2.22 16.92 29.57
CA THR A 123 -1.19 16.31 30.44
C THR A 123 -0.83 14.89 30.00
N THR A 124 -1.66 14.24 29.21
CA THR A 124 -1.36 12.95 28.61
C THR A 124 -0.42 13.13 27.42
N HIS A 125 0.78 12.58 27.48
CA HIS A 125 1.78 12.65 26.41
C HIS A 125 1.74 11.39 25.54
N TRP A 126 2.18 11.51 24.28
CA TRP A 126 2.22 10.37 23.37
C TRP A 126 3.31 9.35 23.76
N ASP A 127 4.52 9.80 24.01
CA ASP A 127 5.73 9.04 24.45
C ASP A 127 6.03 7.78 23.63
N LEU A 128 5.34 7.55 22.52
CA LEU A 128 5.41 6.32 21.74
C LEU A 128 6.75 6.13 21.04
N THR A 129 7.47 7.22 20.75
CA THR A 129 8.80 7.12 20.15
C THR A 129 9.82 6.53 21.14
N GLN A 130 9.80 7.00 22.37
CA GLN A 130 10.72 6.51 23.41
C GLN A 130 10.36 5.13 23.97
N GLU A 131 9.08 4.75 23.88
CA GLU A 131 8.59 3.45 24.33
C GLU A 131 8.63 2.36 23.25
N MET A 132 8.93 2.74 22.01
CA MET A 132 8.94 1.81 20.88
C MET A 132 10.08 0.81 20.99
N SER A 133 9.77 -0.48 20.87
CA SER A 133 10.81 -1.50 20.83
C SER A 133 11.48 -1.57 19.45
N ASP A 134 12.73 -2.06 19.44
CA ASP A 134 13.47 -2.29 18.20
C ASP A 134 12.73 -3.28 17.29
N GLU A 135 12.08 -4.30 17.86
CA GLU A 135 11.29 -5.29 17.11
C GLU A 135 10.10 -4.64 16.39
N ALA A 136 9.36 -3.73 17.09
CA ALA A 136 8.25 -2.99 16.50
C ALA A 136 8.72 -2.12 15.34
N TRP A 137 9.84 -1.42 15.53
CA TRP A 137 10.49 -0.63 14.50
C TRP A 137 10.90 -1.50 13.31
N HIS A 138 11.68 -2.57 13.55
CA HIS A 138 12.18 -3.44 12.49
C HIS A 138 11.06 -4.14 11.73
N ARG A 139 10.00 -4.56 12.41
CA ARG A 139 8.84 -5.18 11.76
C ARG A 139 8.14 -4.19 10.82
N MET A 140 7.92 -2.95 11.25
CA MET A 140 7.28 -1.92 10.43
C MET A 140 8.13 -1.60 9.19
N ILE A 141 9.43 -1.35 9.37
CA ILE A 141 10.38 -1.10 8.27
C ILE A 141 10.48 -2.35 7.38
N GLY A 142 10.53 -3.54 7.96
CA GLY A 142 10.63 -4.82 7.26
C GLY A 142 9.51 -5.03 6.25
N VAL A 143 8.26 -4.92 6.71
CA VAL A 143 7.11 -5.15 5.82
C VAL A 143 6.97 -4.04 4.78
N HIS A 144 7.02 -2.77 5.22
CA HIS A 144 6.71 -1.65 4.34
C HIS A 144 7.86 -1.28 3.41
N LEU A 145 9.05 -0.99 3.96
CA LEU A 145 10.15 -0.46 3.16
C LEU A 145 11.00 -1.57 2.54
N ASN A 146 11.42 -2.56 3.36
CA ASN A 146 12.21 -3.66 2.82
C ASN A 146 11.38 -4.53 1.86
N GLY A 147 10.10 -4.79 2.16
CA GLY A 147 9.18 -5.51 1.27
C GLY A 147 9.03 -4.80 -0.09
N THR A 148 8.85 -3.47 -0.07
CA THR A 148 8.83 -2.66 -1.29
C THR A 148 10.13 -2.80 -2.08
N PHE A 149 11.28 -2.75 -1.41
CA PHE A 149 12.59 -2.92 -2.05
C PHE A 149 12.75 -4.33 -2.64
N PHE A 150 12.47 -5.37 -1.87
CA PHE A 150 12.65 -6.76 -2.32
C PHE A 150 11.78 -7.07 -3.55
N CYS A 151 10.50 -6.72 -3.51
CA CYS A 151 9.60 -6.92 -4.64
C CYS A 151 10.01 -6.09 -5.87
N THR A 152 10.40 -4.84 -5.68
CA THR A 152 10.88 -3.98 -6.77
C THR A 152 12.12 -4.55 -7.43
N ARG A 153 13.11 -5.02 -6.67
CA ARG A 153 14.34 -5.61 -7.19
C ARG A 153 14.06 -6.82 -8.09
N GLU A 154 13.22 -7.73 -7.65
CA GLU A 154 12.88 -8.93 -8.44
C GLU A 154 12.02 -8.56 -9.66
N ALA A 155 11.08 -7.62 -9.52
CA ALA A 155 10.27 -7.13 -10.64
C ALA A 155 11.12 -6.50 -11.75
N LEU A 156 12.11 -5.69 -11.38
CA LEU A 156 13.00 -5.06 -12.33
C LEU A 156 13.78 -6.08 -13.18
N SER A 157 14.14 -7.23 -12.60
CA SER A 157 14.79 -8.31 -13.34
C SER A 157 13.92 -8.87 -14.48
N LEU A 158 12.59 -8.93 -14.27
CA LEU A 158 11.63 -9.38 -15.28
C LEU A 158 11.31 -8.25 -16.29
N MET A 159 11.06 -7.04 -15.80
CA MET A 159 10.69 -5.88 -16.63
C MET A 159 11.83 -5.45 -17.55
N ALA A 160 13.09 -5.58 -17.11
CA ALA A 160 14.27 -5.22 -17.89
C ALA A 160 14.41 -6.07 -19.18
N ARG A 161 13.89 -7.29 -19.23
CA ARG A 161 13.93 -8.15 -20.42
C ARG A 161 13.16 -7.55 -21.59
N LYS A 162 12.12 -6.77 -21.31
CA LYS A 162 11.27 -6.11 -22.33
C LYS A 162 11.47 -4.60 -22.39
N ASN A 163 12.32 -4.03 -21.52
CA ASN A 163 12.50 -2.59 -21.33
C ASN A 163 11.14 -1.86 -21.21
N ARG A 164 10.24 -2.39 -20.39
CA ARG A 164 8.90 -1.85 -20.16
C ARG A 164 8.37 -2.31 -18.81
N GLY A 165 7.71 -1.43 -18.07
CA GLY A 165 7.05 -1.76 -16.83
C GLY A 165 6.43 -0.56 -16.13
N ALA A 166 5.53 -0.83 -15.18
CA ALA A 166 4.98 0.16 -14.27
C ALA A 166 5.03 -0.36 -12.82
N ILE A 167 5.69 0.36 -11.94
CA ILE A 167 5.75 0.05 -10.51
C ILE A 167 4.98 1.13 -9.76
N ILE A 168 4.07 0.71 -8.88
CA ILE A 168 3.25 1.56 -8.04
C ILE A 168 3.53 1.21 -6.58
N ASN A 169 4.05 2.18 -5.84
CA ASN A 169 4.39 2.02 -4.43
C ASN A 169 3.33 2.67 -3.54
N MET A 170 2.71 1.90 -2.64
CA MET A 170 1.74 2.44 -1.70
C MET A 170 2.45 3.12 -0.54
N SER A 171 2.49 4.45 -0.59
CA SER A 171 2.89 5.29 0.52
C SER A 171 1.66 5.65 1.39
N SER A 172 1.57 6.87 1.88
CA SER A 172 0.47 7.38 2.74
C SER A 172 0.59 8.90 2.88
N VAL A 173 -0.50 9.58 3.21
CA VAL A 173 -0.44 10.96 3.74
C VAL A 173 0.47 11.07 4.97
N ALA A 174 0.66 9.98 5.72
CA ALA A 174 1.61 9.93 6.84
C ALA A 174 3.07 10.23 6.43
N ALA A 175 3.42 10.00 5.16
CA ALA A 175 4.72 10.36 4.61
C ALA A 175 4.85 11.85 4.33
N LEU A 176 3.74 12.55 4.17
CA LEU A 176 3.66 13.95 3.77
C LEU A 176 3.51 14.89 4.96
N MET A 177 2.66 14.51 5.92
CA MET A 177 2.33 15.36 7.09
C MET A 177 2.89 14.83 8.42
N GLY A 178 3.44 13.60 8.43
CA GLY A 178 3.70 12.88 9.67
C GLY A 178 2.40 12.34 10.30
N LEU A 179 2.52 11.28 11.08
CA LEU A 179 1.41 10.75 11.85
C LEU A 179 1.83 10.67 13.31
N GLU A 180 1.19 11.45 14.16
CA GLU A 180 1.35 11.35 15.61
C GLU A 180 1.12 9.90 16.04
N ALA A 181 1.89 9.45 17.01
CA ALA A 181 1.79 8.09 17.53
C ALA A 181 2.23 6.94 16.60
N ALA A 182 2.69 7.23 15.38
CA ALA A 182 3.20 6.21 14.47
C ALA A 182 4.45 6.67 13.70
N PRO A 183 5.55 7.06 14.38
CA PRO A 183 6.75 7.59 13.73
C PRO A 183 7.43 6.55 12.84
N HIS A 184 7.45 5.26 13.22
CA HIS A 184 7.97 4.15 12.40
C HIS A 184 7.19 3.98 11.10
N TYR A 185 5.86 4.11 11.13
CA TYR A 185 5.02 4.07 9.93
C TYR A 185 5.31 5.27 9.02
N SER A 186 5.36 6.48 9.58
CA SER A 186 5.69 7.70 8.84
C SER A 186 7.09 7.63 8.22
N ALA A 187 8.08 7.11 8.95
CA ALA A 187 9.43 6.88 8.45
C ALA A 187 9.45 5.87 7.29
N ALA A 188 8.76 4.72 7.43
CA ALA A 188 8.66 3.73 6.38
C ALA A 188 8.01 4.31 5.11
N LYS A 189 6.88 5.01 5.26
CA LYS A 189 6.13 5.59 4.14
C LYS A 189 6.87 6.77 3.49
N GLY A 190 7.61 7.57 4.27
CA GLY A 190 8.53 8.59 3.76
C GLY A 190 9.71 7.97 2.99
N GLY A 191 10.28 6.88 3.51
CA GLY A 191 11.32 6.11 2.84
C GLY A 191 10.85 5.56 1.47
N ILE A 192 9.61 5.09 1.37
CA ILE A 192 9.01 4.64 0.10
C ILE A 192 8.95 5.77 -0.93
N LEU A 193 8.63 7.02 -0.53
CA LEU A 193 8.65 8.15 -1.46
C LEU A 193 10.05 8.47 -1.96
N ALA A 194 11.03 8.47 -1.06
CA ALA A 194 12.43 8.69 -1.43
C ALA A 194 12.93 7.57 -2.37
N PHE A 195 12.64 6.31 -2.04
CA PHE A 195 12.94 5.14 -2.86
C PHE A 195 12.28 5.23 -4.26
N THR A 196 11.00 5.61 -4.32
CA THR A 196 10.27 5.82 -5.59
C THR A 196 11.00 6.80 -6.51
N ARG A 197 11.43 7.96 -5.97
CA ARG A 197 12.15 8.98 -6.72
C ARG A 197 13.52 8.50 -7.22
N ALA A 198 14.26 7.78 -6.39
CA ALA A 198 15.58 7.26 -6.76
C ALA A 198 15.47 6.20 -7.87
N VAL A 199 14.63 5.17 -7.66
CA VAL A 199 14.47 4.07 -8.62
C VAL A 199 13.87 4.56 -9.93
N SER A 200 12.93 5.52 -9.90
CA SER A 200 12.35 6.07 -11.13
C SER A 200 13.39 6.68 -12.08
N ARG A 201 14.39 7.35 -11.53
CA ARG A 201 15.50 7.92 -12.32
C ARG A 201 16.44 6.86 -12.86
N GLU A 202 16.73 5.83 -12.04
CA GLU A 202 17.61 4.73 -12.40
C GLU A 202 17.09 3.93 -13.60
N VAL A 203 15.76 3.64 -13.61
CA VAL A 203 15.16 2.72 -14.59
C VAL A 203 14.46 3.43 -15.77
N ALA A 204 14.42 4.76 -15.80
CA ALA A 204 13.73 5.51 -16.83
C ALA A 204 14.24 5.19 -18.25
N SER A 205 15.55 5.01 -18.42
CA SER A 205 16.16 4.64 -19.72
C SER A 205 15.69 3.28 -20.25
N ARG A 206 15.08 2.44 -19.39
CA ARG A 206 14.46 1.17 -19.76
C ARG A 206 12.96 1.30 -20.04
N GLY A 207 12.40 2.50 -20.08
CA GLY A 207 10.95 2.68 -20.23
C GLY A 207 10.14 2.13 -19.05
N ILE A 208 10.75 1.94 -17.89
CA ILE A 208 10.07 1.49 -16.66
C ILE A 208 9.70 2.73 -15.85
N ARG A 209 8.42 2.86 -15.51
CA ARG A 209 7.89 3.96 -14.70
C ARG A 209 7.70 3.53 -13.25
N VAL A 210 8.05 4.39 -12.32
CA VAL A 210 7.90 4.13 -10.88
C VAL A 210 7.24 5.32 -10.22
N ASN A 211 6.04 5.13 -9.67
CA ASN A 211 5.26 6.18 -9.01
C ASN A 211 4.75 5.70 -7.67
N ALA A 212 4.27 6.63 -6.85
CA ALA A 212 3.67 6.33 -5.56
C ALA A 212 2.21 6.81 -5.50
N ILE A 213 1.42 6.17 -4.62
CA ILE A 213 0.12 6.67 -4.18
C ILE A 213 0.23 6.94 -2.68
N CYS A 214 -0.28 8.10 -2.24
CA CYS A 214 -0.33 8.52 -0.84
C CYS A 214 -1.80 8.64 -0.40
N PRO A 215 -2.50 7.53 -0.10
CA PRO A 215 -3.88 7.59 0.32
C PRO A 215 -4.06 8.36 1.62
N GLY A 216 -5.21 9.02 1.79
CA GLY A 216 -5.73 9.45 3.07
C GLY A 216 -6.28 8.27 3.89
N TYR A 217 -7.28 8.55 4.72
CA TYR A 217 -7.99 7.49 5.44
C TYR A 217 -9.00 6.81 4.53
N ILE A 218 -8.82 5.50 4.34
CA ILE A 218 -9.64 4.65 3.47
C ILE A 218 -10.36 3.62 4.33
N ASP A 219 -11.63 3.33 4.04
CA ASP A 219 -12.42 2.33 4.76
C ASP A 219 -11.93 0.91 4.44
N THR A 220 -11.14 0.35 5.33
CA THR A 220 -10.50 -0.96 5.16
C THR A 220 -10.49 -1.72 6.49
N PRO A 221 -10.26 -3.03 6.49
CA PRO A 221 -10.04 -3.78 7.73
C PRO A 221 -8.90 -3.24 8.60
N MET A 222 -7.94 -2.52 8.02
CA MET A 222 -6.85 -1.87 8.76
C MET A 222 -7.32 -0.66 9.57
N THR A 223 -8.26 0.11 9.07
CA THR A 223 -8.70 1.39 9.65
C THR A 223 -9.99 1.29 10.45
N ARG A 224 -10.88 0.34 10.14
CA ARG A 224 -12.16 0.12 10.85
C ARG A 224 -12.05 -0.04 12.36
N PRO A 225 -10.99 -0.68 12.93
CA PRO A 225 -10.85 -0.80 14.39
C PRO A 225 -10.53 0.50 15.14
N MET A 226 -10.43 1.65 14.47
CA MET A 226 -10.26 2.95 15.11
C MET A 226 -11.50 3.31 15.95
N SER A 227 -11.29 4.05 17.06
CA SER A 227 -12.41 4.47 17.90
C SER A 227 -13.39 5.38 17.14
N PRO A 228 -14.70 5.36 17.46
CA PRO A 228 -15.67 6.26 16.84
C PRO A 228 -15.33 7.74 16.97
N VAL A 229 -14.66 8.10 18.05
CA VAL A 229 -14.17 9.48 18.26
C VAL A 229 -13.08 9.83 17.27
N SER A 230 -12.06 8.96 17.14
CA SER A 230 -10.98 9.17 16.17
C SER A 230 -11.53 9.24 14.75
N GLN A 231 -12.48 8.35 14.39
CA GLN A 231 -13.11 8.38 13.08
C GLN A 231 -13.80 9.70 12.78
N ARG A 232 -14.61 10.23 13.73
CA ARG A 232 -15.28 11.53 13.58
C ARG A 232 -14.31 12.69 13.43
N LEU A 233 -13.21 12.69 14.19
CA LEU A 233 -12.19 13.72 14.09
C LEU A 233 -11.49 13.72 12.73
N ILE A 234 -11.17 12.55 12.20
CA ILE A 234 -10.57 12.41 10.87
C ILE A 234 -11.54 12.94 9.81
N ILE A 235 -12.82 12.56 9.88
CA ILE A 235 -13.85 13.03 8.97
C ILE A 235 -13.99 14.56 9.05
N ALA A 236 -14.03 15.13 10.26
CA ALA A 236 -14.12 16.56 10.45
C ALA A 236 -12.92 17.35 9.89
N ARG A 237 -11.73 16.72 9.84
CA ARG A 237 -10.50 17.29 9.27
C ARG A 237 -10.37 17.02 7.77
N THR A 238 -11.20 16.17 7.19
CA THR A 238 -11.19 15.82 5.77
C THR A 238 -12.20 16.70 5.03
N PRO A 239 -11.81 17.61 4.14
CA PRO A 239 -12.72 18.53 3.47
C PRO A 239 -13.89 17.85 2.72
N LEU A 240 -13.67 16.66 2.13
CA LEU A 240 -14.77 15.91 1.52
C LEU A 240 -15.74 15.26 2.53
N GLY A 241 -15.50 15.38 3.83
CA GLY A 241 -16.42 14.99 4.91
C GLY A 241 -16.67 13.49 5.03
N ARG A 242 -15.78 12.65 4.48
CA ARG A 242 -15.89 11.18 4.52
C ARG A 242 -14.53 10.50 4.44
N TRP A 243 -14.50 9.23 4.72
CA TRP A 243 -13.40 8.36 4.34
C TRP A 243 -13.46 8.07 2.84
N GLY A 244 -12.29 7.76 2.26
CA GLY A 244 -12.22 7.26 0.91
C GLY A 244 -12.57 5.76 0.86
N GLU A 245 -12.94 5.30 -0.32
CA GLU A 245 -13.21 3.90 -0.59
C GLU A 245 -12.00 3.24 -1.27
N PRO A 246 -11.76 1.94 -1.04
CA PRO A 246 -10.68 1.20 -1.70
C PRO A 246 -10.70 1.33 -3.23
N GLU A 247 -11.88 1.41 -3.83
CA GLU A 247 -12.11 1.53 -5.26
C GLU A 247 -11.58 2.86 -5.83
N GLU A 248 -11.56 3.94 -5.03
CA GLU A 248 -11.03 5.24 -5.43
C GLU A 248 -9.50 5.16 -5.56
N ILE A 249 -8.85 4.39 -4.67
CA ILE A 249 -7.41 4.13 -4.76
C ILE A 249 -7.11 3.18 -5.93
N ALA A 250 -7.96 2.18 -6.15
CA ALA A 250 -7.82 1.25 -7.26
C ALA A 250 -7.95 1.96 -8.62
N ALA A 251 -8.80 2.98 -8.74
CA ALA A 251 -8.90 3.81 -9.94
C ALA A 251 -7.61 4.58 -10.22
N THR A 252 -7.00 5.16 -9.17
CA THR A 252 -5.70 5.86 -9.27
C THR A 252 -4.58 4.88 -9.67
N ALA A 253 -4.56 3.67 -9.08
CA ALA A 253 -3.60 2.64 -9.44
C ALA A 253 -3.76 2.18 -10.89
N ALA A 254 -5.00 2.01 -11.38
CA ALA A 254 -5.26 1.63 -12.77
C ALA A 254 -4.80 2.71 -13.76
N PHE A 255 -4.96 3.99 -13.43
CA PHE A 255 -4.40 5.09 -14.22
C PHE A 255 -2.87 5.00 -14.26
N LEU A 256 -2.20 4.93 -13.12
CA LEU A 256 -0.73 4.89 -13.08
C LEU A 256 -0.15 3.63 -13.75
N ALA A 257 -0.88 2.52 -13.74
CA ALA A 257 -0.49 1.27 -14.41
C ALA A 257 -0.62 1.34 -15.94
N SER A 258 -1.52 2.18 -16.45
CA SER A 258 -1.88 2.27 -17.87
C SER A 258 -0.95 3.16 -18.69
N ASP A 259 -1.11 3.13 -20.01
CA ASP A 259 -0.39 4.00 -20.94
C ASP A 259 -0.88 5.47 -20.86
N ASP A 260 -2.06 5.74 -20.25
CA ASP A 260 -2.54 7.09 -19.96
C ASP A 260 -1.57 7.86 -19.03
N ALA A 261 -0.79 7.12 -18.22
CA ALA A 261 0.24 7.68 -17.34
C ALA A 261 1.66 7.59 -17.95
N SER A 262 1.80 7.53 -19.28
CA SER A 262 3.09 7.32 -19.96
C SER A 262 4.15 8.38 -19.63
N TYR A 263 3.73 9.60 -19.24
CA TYR A 263 4.65 10.69 -18.85
C TYR A 263 4.78 10.86 -17.33
N PHE A 264 4.23 9.92 -16.53
CA PHE A 264 4.32 9.92 -15.06
C PHE A 264 5.43 8.97 -14.61
N THR A 265 6.52 9.51 -14.05
CA THR A 265 7.53 8.74 -13.32
C THR A 265 8.15 9.57 -12.22
N GLY A 266 8.45 8.97 -11.07
CA GLY A 266 8.97 9.64 -9.88
C GLY A 266 7.94 10.51 -9.14
N GLN A 267 6.67 10.45 -9.53
CA GLN A 267 5.60 11.26 -8.98
C GLN A 267 4.85 10.52 -7.86
N TRP A 268 4.13 11.29 -7.05
CA TRP A 268 3.16 10.77 -6.11
C TRP A 268 1.80 11.44 -6.31
N LEU A 269 0.74 10.64 -6.23
CA LEU A 269 -0.64 11.11 -6.24
C LEU A 269 -1.24 10.86 -4.86
N SER A 270 -1.99 11.84 -4.32
CA SER A 270 -2.56 11.73 -2.98
C SER A 270 -4.08 11.87 -2.98
N PRO A 271 -4.82 10.79 -3.27
CA PRO A 271 -6.26 10.75 -3.06
C PRO A 271 -6.56 10.66 -1.56
N ASN A 272 -6.80 11.82 -0.92
CA ASN A 272 -6.89 11.95 0.54
C ASN A 272 -8.10 12.79 1.00
N GLY A 273 -9.02 13.14 0.10
CA GLY A 273 -10.21 13.94 0.42
C GLY A 273 -9.92 15.39 0.85
N GLY A 274 -8.70 15.90 0.59
CA GLY A 274 -8.26 17.22 0.99
C GLY A 274 -7.64 17.27 2.39
N LEU A 275 -7.45 16.15 3.06
CA LEU A 275 -6.83 16.09 4.39
C LEU A 275 -5.42 16.70 4.40
N PHE A 276 -4.69 16.54 3.30
CA PHE A 276 -3.40 17.16 3.03
C PHE A 276 -3.43 17.81 1.65
N ILE A 277 -3.01 19.09 1.61
CA ILE A 277 -2.85 19.89 0.38
C ILE A 277 -1.40 20.40 0.38
N GLY A 278 -0.62 20.03 -0.64
CA GLY A 278 0.78 20.41 -0.79
C GLY A 278 1.32 20.10 -2.17
#